data_30d1396b5c780edca824f3e1ffe2c727
#
_entry.id   30d1396b5c780edca824f3e1ffe2c727
#
_cell.length_a   1.000
_cell.length_b   1.000
_cell.length_c   1.000
_cell.angle_alpha   90.00
_cell.angle_beta   90.00
_cell.angle_gamma   90.00
#
_symmetry.space_group_name_H-M   'P 1'
#
loop_
_entity.id
_entity.type
_entity.pdbx_description
1 polymer ?
#
loop_
_entity_poly.entity_id
_entity_poly.type
_entity_poly.pdbx_seq_one_letter_code
_entity_poly.pdbx_strand_id
1 'polypeptide(L)'
;MKTNETYDKMAAIPHEMHKVDRSIPWSTTCYGCRPKEQGGMFIRAYYTTDDYVVATATTEEVKNGFPGVQHGGVVATYLDEVLWRQTKREDARVDAMTVETQLNYWKPLPENTEIRIVALPAEVDGRHYYVEGAIYLPDGSIAATAKIHYICLKLNDEISMEEQKREMRPVETELEEIYF
;
A
#
# COMPACT_ATOMS: atom_id res chain seq x y z
N MET A 1 18.52 21.09 -1.67
CA MET A 1 17.29 20.25 -1.56
C MET A 1 17.20 19.81 -0.12
N LYS A 2 16.02 19.86 0.51
CA LYS A 2 15.86 19.20 1.81
C LYS A 2 15.98 17.70 1.58
N THR A 3 16.93 17.04 2.22
CA THR A 3 17.03 15.58 2.27
C THR A 3 15.76 15.04 2.93
N ASN A 4 15.10 14.09 2.30
CA ASN A 4 13.99 13.37 2.89
C ASN A 4 14.42 11.92 3.09
N GLU A 5 14.55 11.52 4.34
CA GLU A 5 15.08 10.21 4.71
C GLU A 5 14.30 9.05 4.06
N THR A 6 12.96 9.15 4.05
CA THR A 6 12.12 8.13 3.40
C THR A 6 12.39 8.07 1.88
N TYR A 7 12.53 9.24 1.22
CA TYR A 7 12.88 9.27 -0.21
C TYR A 7 14.21 8.58 -0.48
N ASP A 8 15.23 8.91 0.31
CA ASP A 8 16.59 8.37 0.14
C ASP A 8 16.59 6.84 0.35
N LYS A 9 15.87 6.33 1.37
CA LYS A 9 15.68 4.89 1.59
C LYS A 9 15.01 4.22 0.39
N MET A 10 13.89 4.77 -0.08
CA MET A 10 13.15 4.20 -1.20
C MET A 10 13.94 4.25 -2.50
N ALA A 11 14.66 5.35 -2.78
CA ALA A 11 15.50 5.49 -3.96
C ALA A 11 16.71 4.54 -3.99
N ALA A 12 17.09 3.99 -2.83
CA ALA A 12 18.19 3.04 -2.73
C ALA A 12 17.77 1.58 -2.97
N ILE A 13 16.47 1.29 -3.05
CA ILE A 13 15.99 -0.07 -3.31
C ILE A 13 16.28 -0.44 -4.78
N PRO A 14 16.93 -1.59 -5.05
CA PRO A 14 17.16 -2.03 -6.41
C PRO A 14 15.84 -2.31 -7.14
N HIS A 15 15.74 -1.86 -8.39
CA HIS A 15 14.62 -2.22 -9.27
C HIS A 15 14.91 -3.57 -9.92
N GLU A 16 14.32 -4.62 -9.36
CA GLU A 16 14.53 -6.00 -9.79
C GLU A 16 13.29 -6.87 -9.57
N MET A 17 13.37 -8.14 -9.95
CA MET A 17 12.32 -9.12 -9.67
C MET A 17 12.42 -9.58 -8.22
N HIS A 18 11.34 -9.47 -7.48
CA HIS A 18 11.22 -9.94 -6.10
C HIS A 18 10.32 -11.17 -6.06
N LYS A 19 10.77 -12.21 -5.38
CA LYS A 19 9.99 -13.44 -5.22
C LYS A 19 8.80 -13.18 -4.29
N VAL A 20 7.61 -13.55 -4.75
CA VAL A 20 6.39 -13.45 -3.95
C VAL A 20 6.34 -14.60 -2.93
N ASP A 21 6.14 -14.26 -1.66
CA ASP A 21 5.88 -15.21 -0.57
C ASP A 21 4.41 -15.64 -0.60
N ARG A 22 3.50 -14.67 -0.59
CA ARG A 22 2.06 -14.89 -0.68
C ARG A 22 1.30 -13.66 -1.15
N SER A 23 0.17 -13.90 -1.80
CA SER A 23 -0.80 -12.87 -2.12
C SER A 23 -1.53 -12.39 -0.85
N ILE A 24 -1.95 -11.12 -0.84
CA ILE A 24 -2.69 -10.54 0.28
C ILE A 24 -4.18 -10.48 -0.08
N PRO A 25 -5.06 -11.20 0.63
CA PRO A 25 -6.50 -11.14 0.39
C PRO A 25 -7.02 -9.72 0.48
N TRP A 26 -8.02 -9.39 -0.36
CA TRP A 26 -8.66 -8.09 -0.40
C TRP A 26 -10.08 -8.13 0.22
N SER A 27 -10.56 -7.00 0.73
CA SER A 27 -11.89 -6.89 1.33
C SER A 27 -12.90 -6.25 0.39
N THR A 28 -14.12 -6.78 0.35
CA THR A 28 -15.23 -6.23 -0.44
C THR A 28 -15.70 -4.86 0.07
N THR A 29 -15.44 -4.54 1.32
CA THR A 29 -15.81 -3.26 1.93
C THR A 29 -14.70 -2.22 1.86
N CYS A 30 -13.45 -2.64 1.61
CA CYS A 30 -12.31 -1.72 1.53
C CYS A 30 -12.33 -0.88 0.25
N TYR A 31 -12.28 0.44 0.40
CA TYR A 31 -12.23 1.37 -0.74
C TYR A 31 -10.96 1.17 -1.60
N GLY A 32 -9.81 0.89 -0.99
CA GLY A 32 -8.54 0.68 -1.72
C GLY A 32 -8.54 -0.61 -2.54
N CYS A 33 -9.09 -1.71 -2.01
CA CYS A 33 -8.92 -3.01 -2.63
C CYS A 33 -10.11 -3.55 -3.42
N ARG A 34 -11.34 -3.11 -3.17
CA ARG A 34 -12.51 -3.61 -3.91
C ARG A 34 -12.46 -3.24 -5.40
N PRO A 35 -13.19 -4.00 -6.27
CA PRO A 35 -13.21 -3.76 -7.70
C PRO A 35 -13.65 -2.34 -8.09
N LYS A 36 -13.17 -1.88 -9.24
CA LYS A 36 -13.48 -0.55 -9.80
C LYS A 36 -14.95 -0.37 -10.08
N GLU A 37 -15.64 -1.42 -10.56
CA GLU A 37 -17.08 -1.46 -10.83
C GLU A 37 -17.90 -1.22 -9.57
N GLN A 38 -17.31 -1.47 -8.40
CA GLN A 38 -17.89 -1.20 -7.09
C GLN A 38 -17.39 0.13 -6.49
N GLY A 39 -16.74 0.95 -7.29
CA GLY A 39 -16.19 2.25 -6.88
C GLY A 39 -14.90 2.15 -6.07
N GLY A 40 -14.18 1.03 -6.11
CA GLY A 40 -12.89 0.85 -5.47
C GLY A 40 -11.70 1.28 -6.31
N MET A 41 -10.50 1.05 -5.81
CA MET A 41 -9.24 1.38 -6.50
C MET A 41 -8.56 0.16 -7.12
N PHE A 42 -9.02 -1.03 -6.82
CA PHE A 42 -8.50 -2.31 -7.32
C PHE A 42 -7.01 -2.53 -7.02
N ILE A 43 -6.55 -2.14 -5.83
CA ILE A 43 -5.17 -2.37 -5.39
C ILE A 43 -5.00 -3.85 -5.09
N ARG A 44 -3.97 -4.48 -5.68
CA ARG A 44 -3.59 -5.88 -5.42
C ARG A 44 -2.19 -5.89 -4.83
N ALA A 45 -2.06 -6.51 -3.66
CA ALA A 45 -0.84 -6.49 -2.88
C ALA A 45 -0.33 -7.90 -2.58
N TYR A 46 0.99 -7.99 -2.43
CA TYR A 46 1.73 -9.23 -2.23
C TYR A 46 2.82 -9.01 -1.17
N TYR A 47 3.03 -10.00 -0.33
CA TYR A 47 4.23 -10.10 0.49
C TYR A 47 5.36 -10.71 -0.34
N THR A 48 6.56 -10.16 -0.24
CA THR A 48 7.75 -10.71 -0.89
C THR A 48 8.63 -11.45 0.13
N THR A 49 9.50 -12.32 -0.34
CA THR A 49 10.39 -13.12 0.54
C THR A 49 11.47 -12.29 1.22
N ASP A 50 11.72 -11.08 0.75
CA ASP A 50 12.66 -10.08 1.29
C ASP A 50 11.96 -8.97 2.08
N ASP A 51 10.79 -9.29 2.63
CA ASP A 51 10.04 -8.51 3.63
C ASP A 51 9.35 -7.24 3.14
N TYR A 52 9.28 -6.98 1.84
CA TYR A 52 8.45 -5.89 1.32
C TYR A 52 6.96 -6.28 1.21
N VAL A 53 6.10 -5.27 1.22
CA VAL A 53 4.78 -5.37 0.58
C VAL A 53 4.86 -4.62 -0.73
N VAL A 54 4.51 -5.30 -1.81
CA VAL A 54 4.45 -4.70 -3.15
C VAL A 54 3.02 -4.77 -3.66
N ALA A 55 2.53 -3.66 -4.16
CA ALA A 55 1.21 -3.61 -4.76
C ALA A 55 1.23 -3.03 -6.16
N THR A 56 0.26 -3.47 -6.97
CA THR A 56 -0.01 -2.94 -8.29
C THR A 56 -1.36 -2.26 -8.32
N ALA A 57 -1.45 -1.16 -9.04
CA ALA A 57 -2.70 -0.48 -9.34
C ALA A 57 -2.59 0.27 -10.67
N THR A 58 -3.72 0.55 -11.29
CA THR A 58 -3.80 1.45 -12.45
C THR A 58 -4.61 2.66 -12.07
N THR A 59 -4.02 3.83 -12.21
CA THR A 59 -4.67 5.12 -11.95
C THR A 59 -5.81 5.38 -12.96
N GLU A 60 -6.80 6.18 -12.58
CA GLU A 60 -8.00 6.39 -13.37
C GLU A 60 -8.34 7.87 -13.49
N GLU A 61 -8.82 8.29 -14.66
CA GLU A 61 -9.27 9.67 -14.92
C GLU A 61 -10.30 10.16 -13.91
N VAL A 62 -11.25 9.32 -13.53
CA VAL A 62 -12.32 9.67 -12.57
C VAL A 62 -11.81 10.08 -11.17
N LYS A 63 -10.56 9.81 -10.87
CA LYS A 63 -9.89 10.13 -9.60
C LYS A 63 -8.92 11.31 -9.71
N ASN A 64 -9.00 12.09 -10.80
CA ASN A 64 -8.13 13.25 -11.02
C ASN A 64 -8.48 14.44 -10.12
N GLY A 65 -7.44 15.18 -9.72
CA GLY A 65 -7.56 16.50 -9.11
C GLY A 65 -7.37 17.63 -10.13
N PHE A 66 -6.53 17.38 -11.13
CA PHE A 66 -6.32 18.22 -12.31
C PHE A 66 -6.39 17.36 -13.57
N PRO A 67 -6.67 17.94 -14.76
CA PRO A 67 -6.62 17.19 -16.00
C PRO A 67 -5.32 16.40 -16.15
N GLY A 68 -5.41 15.09 -16.32
CA GLY A 68 -4.27 14.20 -16.47
C GLY A 68 -3.53 13.80 -15.18
N VAL A 69 -3.92 14.32 -13.99
CA VAL A 69 -3.18 14.11 -12.74
C VAL A 69 -4.12 13.68 -11.61
N GLN A 70 -3.75 12.62 -10.91
CA GLN A 70 -4.50 12.09 -9.77
C GLN A 70 -4.60 13.10 -8.63
N HIS A 71 -5.75 13.12 -7.96
CA HIS A 71 -5.96 13.93 -6.77
C HIS A 71 -5.01 13.51 -5.63
N GLY A 72 -4.42 14.47 -4.91
CA GLY A 72 -3.47 14.20 -3.82
C GLY A 72 -4.01 13.29 -2.72
N GLY A 73 -5.30 13.39 -2.39
CA GLY A 73 -5.96 12.47 -1.45
C GLY A 73 -6.06 11.04 -1.97
N VAL A 74 -6.20 10.85 -3.29
CA VAL A 74 -6.15 9.52 -3.92
C VAL A 74 -4.75 8.92 -3.81
N VAL A 75 -3.71 9.74 -4.04
CA VAL A 75 -2.31 9.34 -3.84
C VAL A 75 -2.06 8.90 -2.39
N ALA A 76 -2.61 9.63 -1.42
CA ALA A 76 -2.56 9.26 -0.01
C ALA A 76 -3.23 7.91 0.26
N THR A 77 -4.39 7.66 -0.37
CA THR A 77 -5.11 6.38 -0.22
C THR A 77 -4.30 5.19 -0.76
N TYR A 78 -3.60 5.34 -1.89
CA TYR A 78 -2.71 4.29 -2.41
C TYR A 78 -1.64 3.91 -1.39
N LEU A 79 -0.99 4.90 -0.77
CA LEU A 79 0.07 4.68 0.22
C LEU A 79 -0.50 4.11 1.52
N ASP A 80 -1.56 4.69 2.07
CA ASP A 80 -2.17 4.23 3.32
C ASP A 80 -2.61 2.76 3.22
N GLU A 81 -3.30 2.39 2.15
CA GLU A 81 -3.78 1.02 1.93
C GLU A 81 -2.64 -0.01 1.88
N VAL A 82 -1.54 0.31 1.19
CA VAL A 82 -0.45 -0.64 0.98
C VAL A 82 0.47 -0.71 2.20
N LEU A 83 0.82 0.43 2.78
CA LEU A 83 1.70 0.49 3.95
C LEU A 83 1.04 -0.18 5.17
N TRP A 84 -0.28 -0.03 5.31
CA TRP A 84 -1.04 -0.72 6.36
C TRP A 84 -0.87 -2.24 6.33
N ARG A 85 -0.65 -2.85 5.16
CA ARG A 85 -0.47 -4.31 5.02
C ARG A 85 0.74 -4.84 5.80
N GLN A 86 1.77 -4.03 5.97
CA GLN A 86 2.92 -4.41 6.80
C GLN A 86 2.57 -4.66 8.26
N THR A 87 1.54 -4.01 8.79
CA THR A 87 1.13 -4.22 10.18
C THR A 87 0.58 -5.64 10.42
N LYS A 88 0.11 -6.31 9.36
CA LYS A 88 -0.46 -7.67 9.39
C LYS A 88 0.52 -8.76 8.94
N ARG A 89 1.75 -8.42 8.59
CA ARG A 89 2.70 -9.37 8.01
C ARG A 89 2.98 -10.55 8.94
N GLU A 90 3.29 -10.26 10.20
CA GLU A 90 3.65 -11.27 11.21
C GLU A 90 2.42 -11.89 11.89
N ASP A 91 1.36 -11.12 12.06
CA ASP A 91 0.12 -11.59 12.67
C ASP A 91 -1.10 -10.98 11.96
N ALA A 92 -1.80 -11.79 11.18
CA ALA A 92 -3.01 -11.38 10.45
C ALA A 92 -4.14 -10.89 11.36
N ARG A 93 -4.07 -11.15 12.68
CA ARG A 93 -5.06 -10.68 13.67
C ARG A 93 -4.82 -9.23 14.10
N VAL A 94 -3.68 -8.64 13.75
CA VAL A 94 -3.40 -7.24 14.05
C VAL A 94 -4.37 -6.37 13.24
N ASP A 95 -5.17 -5.58 13.94
CA ASP A 95 -5.94 -4.49 13.37
C ASP A 95 -5.35 -3.18 13.85
N ALA A 96 -4.83 -2.41 12.94
CA ALA A 96 -4.19 -1.14 13.22
C ALA A 96 -4.95 0.01 12.55
N MET A 97 -5.00 1.15 13.24
CA MET A 97 -5.59 2.39 12.72
C MET A 97 -4.50 3.41 12.45
N THR A 98 -4.66 4.15 11.39
CA THR A 98 -3.77 5.26 11.02
C THR A 98 -3.88 6.38 12.05
N VAL A 99 -2.76 6.80 12.62
CA VAL A 99 -2.65 7.88 13.61
C VAL A 99 -2.10 9.14 12.95
N GLU A 100 -1.06 8.97 12.15
CA GLU A 100 -0.37 10.08 11.49
C GLU A 100 0.14 9.63 10.13
N THR A 101 0.05 10.52 9.13
CA THR A 101 0.62 10.32 7.81
C THR A 101 1.47 11.51 7.44
N GLN A 102 2.77 11.27 7.21
CA GLN A 102 3.68 12.24 6.59
C GLN A 102 3.83 11.88 5.13
N LEU A 103 3.32 12.72 4.24
CA LEU A 103 3.27 12.47 2.80
C LEU A 103 4.06 13.54 2.04
N ASN A 104 4.87 13.12 1.09
CA ASN A 104 5.63 13.98 0.20
C ASN A 104 5.32 13.64 -1.26
N TYR A 105 5.00 14.65 -2.04
CA TYR A 105 4.75 14.55 -3.48
C TYR A 105 5.98 15.05 -4.23
N TRP A 106 6.56 14.19 -5.08
CA TRP A 106 7.79 14.47 -5.84
C TRP A 106 7.53 14.73 -7.31
N LYS A 107 6.56 13.97 -7.87
CA LYS A 107 6.13 14.08 -9.25
C LYS A 107 4.60 13.99 -9.34
N PRO A 108 3.96 14.61 -10.34
CA PRO A 108 2.57 14.34 -10.65
C PRO A 108 2.36 12.85 -10.90
N LEU A 109 1.28 12.29 -10.36
CA LEU A 109 0.87 10.91 -10.64
C LEU A 109 -0.11 10.93 -11.83
N PRO A 110 0.29 10.47 -13.03
CA PRO A 110 -0.56 10.56 -14.21
C PRO A 110 -1.79 9.63 -14.12
N GLU A 111 -2.84 9.95 -14.85
CA GLU A 111 -3.97 9.05 -15.06
C GLU A 111 -3.60 7.88 -15.99
N ASN A 112 -4.41 6.82 -15.99
CA ASN A 112 -4.29 5.64 -16.86
C ASN A 112 -2.87 5.05 -16.88
N THR A 113 -2.20 5.12 -15.73
CA THR A 113 -0.81 4.68 -15.54
C THR A 113 -0.75 3.51 -14.56
N GLU A 114 -0.07 2.44 -14.95
CA GLU A 114 0.25 1.35 -14.03
C GLU A 114 1.35 1.81 -13.06
N ILE A 115 1.10 1.65 -11.78
CA ILE A 115 2.03 2.04 -10.71
C ILE A 115 2.39 0.86 -9.84
N ARG A 116 3.56 0.95 -9.20
CA ARG A 116 3.97 0.08 -8.11
C ARG A 116 3.98 0.87 -6.81
N ILE A 117 3.44 0.27 -5.77
CA ILE A 117 3.49 0.83 -4.42
C ILE A 117 4.28 -0.16 -3.56
N VAL A 118 5.32 0.32 -2.93
CA VAL A 118 6.23 -0.51 -2.13
C VAL A 118 6.25 0.00 -0.71
N ALA A 119 6.06 -0.92 0.24
CA ALA A 119 6.19 -0.64 1.66
C ALA A 119 7.38 -1.42 2.24
N LEU A 120 8.23 -0.72 2.98
CA LEU A 120 9.32 -1.30 3.78
C LEU A 120 8.77 -2.08 4.97
N PRO A 121 9.57 -3.01 5.53
CA PRO A 121 9.24 -3.65 6.81
C PRO A 121 8.86 -2.63 7.88
N ALA A 122 7.86 -2.96 8.69
CA ALA A 122 7.42 -2.10 9.77
C ALA A 122 8.47 -2.01 10.89
N GLU A 123 8.73 -0.81 11.38
CA GLU A 123 9.36 -0.61 12.68
C GLU A 123 8.29 -0.70 13.76
N VAL A 124 8.46 -1.58 14.75
CA VAL A 124 7.44 -1.89 15.76
C VAL A 124 7.93 -1.50 17.15
N ASP A 125 7.13 -0.67 17.85
CA ASP A 125 7.33 -0.32 19.25
C ASP A 125 6.04 -0.58 20.03
N GLY A 126 5.97 -1.71 20.69
CA GLY A 126 4.79 -2.16 21.43
C GLY A 126 3.56 -2.31 20.53
N ARG A 127 2.62 -1.36 20.62
CA ARG A 127 1.41 -1.30 19.77
C ARG A 127 1.54 -0.35 18.60
N HIS A 128 2.67 0.31 18.44
CA HIS A 128 2.91 1.32 17.42
C HIS A 128 3.69 0.70 16.26
N TYR A 129 3.23 0.94 15.06
CA TYR A 129 3.85 0.50 13.80
C TYR A 129 4.17 1.73 12.98
N TYR A 130 5.42 1.84 12.55
CA TYR A 130 5.88 2.90 11.66
C TYR A 130 6.30 2.26 10.35
N VAL A 131 5.64 2.64 9.27
CA VAL A 131 5.88 2.07 7.94
C VAL A 131 6.23 3.17 6.97
N GLU A 132 7.29 2.97 6.22
CA GLU A 132 7.72 3.86 5.14
C GLU A 132 7.49 3.21 3.79
N GLY A 133 7.20 4.00 2.76
CA GLY A 133 6.99 3.48 1.43
C GLY A 133 6.87 4.54 0.35
N ALA A 134 6.76 4.06 -0.90
CA ALA A 134 6.71 4.93 -2.08
C ALA A 134 5.77 4.41 -3.16
N ILE A 135 5.34 5.34 -4.03
CA ILE A 135 4.75 5.04 -5.33
C ILE A 135 5.81 5.25 -6.40
N TYR A 136 6.04 4.21 -7.19
CA TYR A 136 6.92 4.24 -8.36
C TYR A 136 6.11 4.33 -9.65
N LEU A 137 6.60 5.19 -10.55
CA LEU A 137 6.13 5.29 -11.93
C LEU A 137 6.75 4.17 -12.80
N PRO A 138 6.22 3.93 -14.00
CA PRO A 138 6.78 2.91 -14.91
C PRO A 138 8.26 3.11 -15.29
N ASP A 139 8.75 4.36 -15.22
CA ASP A 139 10.15 4.71 -15.47
C ASP A 139 11.07 4.47 -14.25
N GLY A 140 10.55 3.89 -13.16
CA GLY A 140 11.26 3.68 -11.91
C GLY A 140 11.37 4.92 -11.02
N SER A 141 10.88 6.07 -11.46
CA SER A 141 10.95 7.28 -10.63
C SER A 141 9.87 7.30 -9.54
N ILE A 142 10.20 7.91 -8.40
CA ILE A 142 9.29 8.05 -7.27
C ILE A 142 8.34 9.23 -7.50
N ALA A 143 7.03 8.94 -7.45
CA ALA A 143 5.99 9.97 -7.53
C ALA A 143 5.64 10.54 -6.15
N ALA A 144 5.55 9.70 -5.13
CA ALA A 144 5.25 10.09 -3.76
C ALA A 144 5.90 9.13 -2.76
N THR A 145 6.18 9.62 -1.55
CA THR A 145 6.61 8.81 -0.42
C THR A 145 5.77 9.11 0.80
N ALA A 146 5.59 8.12 1.67
CA ALA A 146 4.96 8.32 2.97
C ALA A 146 5.74 7.62 4.09
N LYS A 147 5.64 8.22 5.29
CA LYS A 147 5.89 7.58 6.57
C LYS A 147 4.59 7.64 7.36
N ILE A 148 4.07 6.48 7.73
CA ILE A 148 2.76 6.37 8.37
C ILE A 148 2.93 5.68 9.73
N HIS A 149 2.32 6.29 10.73
CA HIS A 149 2.21 5.74 12.08
C HIS A 149 0.83 5.11 12.27
N TYR A 150 0.82 3.85 12.62
CA TYR A 150 -0.38 3.09 12.96
C TYR A 150 -0.35 2.68 14.43
N ILE A 151 -1.52 2.52 15.03
CA ILE A 151 -1.66 1.95 16.37
C ILE A 151 -2.53 0.69 16.32
N CYS A 152 -2.02 -0.41 16.87
CA CYS A 152 -2.77 -1.65 16.99
C CYS A 152 -3.91 -1.49 18.01
N LEU A 153 -5.12 -1.80 17.57
CA LEU A 153 -6.30 -1.83 18.41
C LEU A 153 -6.38 -3.17 19.13
N LYS A 154 -6.73 -3.12 20.44
CA LYS A 154 -7.20 -4.33 21.13
C LYS A 154 -8.68 -4.49 20.82
N LEU A 155 -8.99 -5.14 19.71
CA LEU A 155 -10.38 -5.50 19.41
C LEU A 155 -10.82 -6.66 20.31
N ASN A 156 -12.10 -6.68 20.69
CA ASN A 156 -12.72 -7.84 21.32
C ASN A 156 -12.85 -8.94 20.27
N ASP A 157 -12.00 -9.96 20.40
CA ASP A 157 -11.37 -10.71 19.33
C ASP A 157 -12.26 -11.59 18.44
N GLU A 158 -13.49 -11.95 18.86
CA GLU A 158 -14.21 -13.03 18.12
C GLU A 158 -15.17 -12.51 17.04
N ILE A 159 -15.93 -11.44 17.30
CA ILE A 159 -16.95 -10.95 16.36
C ILE A 159 -16.30 -10.23 15.18
N SER A 160 -15.29 -9.44 15.43
CA SER A 160 -14.57 -8.65 14.41
C SER A 160 -13.83 -9.55 13.40
N MET A 161 -13.24 -10.66 13.83
CA MET A 161 -12.52 -11.60 12.95
C MET A 161 -13.45 -12.39 12.02
N GLU A 162 -14.63 -12.79 12.50
CA GLU A 162 -15.59 -13.50 11.63
C GLU A 162 -16.19 -12.58 10.57
N GLU A 163 -16.50 -11.34 10.93
CA GLU A 163 -16.99 -10.34 9.99
C GLU A 163 -15.94 -10.02 8.94
N GLN A 164 -14.68 -9.81 9.33
CA GLN A 164 -13.58 -9.58 8.39
C GLN A 164 -13.40 -10.78 7.44
N LYS A 165 -13.43 -12.01 7.94
CA LYS A 165 -13.30 -13.22 7.09
C LYS A 165 -14.40 -13.33 6.05
N ARG A 166 -15.64 -12.92 6.35
CA ARG A 166 -16.74 -12.93 5.40
C ARG A 166 -16.53 -11.98 4.22
N GLU A 167 -15.83 -10.88 4.46
CA GLU A 167 -15.58 -9.85 3.47
C GLU A 167 -14.28 -10.06 2.68
N MET A 168 -13.39 -10.95 3.15
CA MET A 168 -12.12 -11.22 2.48
C MET A 168 -12.28 -12.11 1.26
N ARG A 169 -11.56 -11.79 0.21
CA ARG A 169 -11.49 -12.54 -1.05
C ARG A 169 -10.03 -12.80 -1.42
N PRO A 170 -9.70 -13.95 -2.00
CA PRO A 170 -8.38 -14.20 -2.55
C PRO A 170 -8.13 -13.25 -3.73
N VAL A 171 -6.87 -13.01 -4.06
CA VAL A 171 -6.54 -12.31 -5.31
C VAL A 171 -6.86 -13.19 -6.51
N GLU A 172 -7.22 -12.55 -7.61
CA GLU A 172 -7.63 -13.22 -8.86
C GLU A 172 -6.45 -13.84 -9.60
N THR A 173 -5.24 -13.29 -9.36
CA THR A 173 -4.00 -13.73 -10.01
C THR A 173 -2.94 -13.96 -8.95
N GLU A 174 -2.43 -15.19 -8.85
CA GLU A 174 -1.25 -15.50 -8.06
C GLU A 174 -0.01 -15.17 -8.89
N LEU A 175 0.96 -14.51 -8.27
CA LEU A 175 2.25 -14.20 -8.87
C LEU A 175 3.34 -14.98 -8.15
N GLU A 176 4.31 -15.49 -8.90
CA GLU A 176 5.54 -16.07 -8.32
C GLU A 176 6.59 -14.99 -8.06
N GLU A 177 6.62 -13.97 -8.90
CA GLU A 177 7.55 -12.84 -8.83
C GLU A 177 6.85 -11.54 -9.17
N ILE A 178 7.35 -10.43 -8.63
CA ILE A 178 6.87 -9.08 -8.91
C ILE A 178 8.05 -8.13 -9.09
N TYR A 179 8.00 -7.30 -10.12
CA TYR A 179 9.01 -6.28 -10.39
C TYR A 179 8.65 -4.94 -9.77
N PHE A 180 9.60 -4.26 -9.16
CA PHE A 180 9.49 -2.85 -8.76
C PHE A 180 10.84 -2.16 -8.72
#